data_18fd2a30e0839eaad39264b621470994
#
_entry.id   18fd2a30e0839eaad39264b621470994
#
_cell.length_a   1.000
_cell.length_b   1.000
_cell.length_c   1.000
_cell.angle_alpha   90.00
_cell.angle_beta   90.00
_cell.angle_gamma   90.00
#
_symmetry.space_group_name_H-M   'P 1'
#
loop_
_entity.id
_entity.type
_entity.pdbx_description
1 polymer ?
#
loop_
_entity_poly.entity_id
_entity_poly.type
_entity_poly.pdbx_seq_one_letter_code
_entity_poly.pdbx_strand_id
1 'polypeptide(L)'
;MSTEPNKEQTVVSTNPGEVPEVPIGKSVTFRKTVSETDVYLYAGVTGDFSPNHVDEEYMKKGRYGHRIAHGTLLMGFMSAASVLMRLGRTASMGYDHVRFVAPVYFGDTIETEYTVREYDPAKKRMLNDVVCRNQHGKVVAVATHLRKFVD
;
A
#
# COMPACT_ATOMS: atom_id res chain seq x y z
N MET A 1 11.92 -35.97 -12.63
CA MET A 1 11.14 -34.71 -12.70
C MET A 1 10.16 -34.71 -11.54
N SER A 2 10.51 -34.08 -10.45
CA SER A 2 9.68 -33.96 -9.24
C SER A 2 8.83 -32.68 -9.37
N THR A 3 7.53 -32.85 -9.54
CA THR A 3 6.55 -31.78 -9.48
C THR A 3 6.36 -31.40 -8.02
N GLU A 4 6.87 -30.24 -7.61
CA GLU A 4 6.50 -29.68 -6.31
C GLU A 4 5.00 -29.39 -6.28
N PRO A 5 4.30 -29.73 -5.19
CA PRO A 5 2.89 -29.42 -5.06
C PRO A 5 2.70 -27.90 -4.90
N ASN A 6 1.87 -27.37 -5.76
CA ASN A 6 1.33 -26.01 -5.75
C ASN A 6 0.83 -25.69 -4.31
N LYS A 7 1.47 -24.74 -3.63
CA LYS A 7 1.02 -24.28 -2.32
C LYS A 7 -0.37 -23.68 -2.46
N GLU A 8 -1.34 -24.39 -1.93
CA GLU A 8 -2.75 -24.05 -1.91
C GLU A 8 -2.96 -22.59 -1.50
N GLN A 9 -3.64 -21.89 -2.38
CA GLN A 9 -4.21 -20.59 -2.08
C GLN A 9 -5.30 -20.80 -1.04
N THR A 10 -5.03 -20.48 0.23
CA THR A 10 -6.05 -20.50 1.27
C THR A 10 -7.10 -19.45 0.91
N VAL A 11 -8.13 -19.88 0.20
CA VAL A 11 -9.34 -19.08 0.05
C VAL A 11 -10.05 -19.18 1.39
N VAL A 12 -10.10 -18.06 2.12
CA VAL A 12 -10.88 -17.98 3.35
C VAL A 12 -12.34 -18.26 2.98
N SER A 13 -12.94 -19.33 3.55
CA SER A 13 -14.35 -19.66 3.36
C SER A 13 -15.21 -18.47 3.78
N THR A 14 -16.13 -18.06 2.92
CA THR A 14 -17.07 -16.97 3.20
C THR A 14 -18.47 -17.51 3.41
N ASN A 15 -18.63 -18.50 4.27
CA ASN A 15 -19.96 -18.91 4.69
C ASN A 15 -20.58 -17.81 5.56
N PRO A 16 -21.82 -17.38 5.30
CA PRO A 16 -22.48 -16.39 6.14
C PRO A 16 -22.55 -16.90 7.59
N GLY A 17 -21.96 -16.15 8.52
CA GLY A 17 -21.96 -16.49 9.94
C GLY A 17 -20.67 -17.11 10.49
N GLU A 18 -19.74 -17.55 9.65
CA GLU A 18 -18.42 -17.98 10.12
C GLU A 18 -17.51 -16.78 10.39
N VAL A 19 -16.78 -16.84 11.51
CA VAL A 19 -15.72 -15.88 11.79
C VAL A 19 -14.52 -16.25 10.92
N PRO A 20 -14.09 -15.40 9.99
CA PRO A 20 -12.98 -15.74 9.10
C PRO A 20 -11.69 -15.96 9.90
N GLU A 21 -10.94 -16.99 9.54
CA GLU A 21 -9.60 -17.18 10.06
C GLU A 21 -8.66 -16.16 9.42
N VAL A 22 -8.08 -15.28 10.23
CA VAL A 22 -7.15 -14.25 9.78
C VAL A 22 -5.74 -14.66 10.16
N PRO A 23 -4.85 -14.88 9.19
CA PRO A 23 -3.49 -15.35 9.47
C PRO A 23 -2.64 -14.19 10.00
N ILE A 24 -2.57 -14.03 11.32
CA ILE A 24 -1.71 -13.03 11.98
C ILE A 24 -0.25 -13.27 11.59
N GLY A 25 0.46 -12.19 11.24
CA GLY A 25 1.84 -12.24 10.76
C GLY A 25 2.00 -12.55 9.27
N LYS A 26 0.91 -12.91 8.56
CA LYS A 26 0.98 -13.04 7.10
C LYS A 26 1.34 -11.71 6.48
N SER A 27 2.33 -11.74 5.59
CA SER A 27 2.79 -10.58 4.84
C SER A 27 2.67 -10.81 3.33
N VAL A 28 2.38 -9.75 2.60
CA VAL A 28 2.41 -9.70 1.14
C VAL A 28 3.16 -8.47 0.69
N THR A 29 3.67 -8.51 -0.52
CA THR A 29 4.43 -7.41 -1.10
C THR A 29 3.85 -7.01 -2.45
N PHE A 30 3.56 -5.72 -2.60
CA PHE A 30 3.25 -5.08 -3.88
C PHE A 30 4.45 -4.25 -4.33
N ARG A 31 4.80 -4.31 -5.60
CA ARG A 31 5.95 -3.58 -6.14
C ARG A 31 5.59 -2.83 -7.40
N LYS A 32 5.97 -1.55 -7.47
CA LYS A 32 5.74 -0.71 -8.64
C LYS A 32 6.82 0.37 -8.78
N THR A 33 7.31 0.57 -10.00
CA THR A 33 8.12 1.74 -10.35
C THR A 33 7.20 2.93 -10.62
N VAL A 34 7.48 4.05 -9.96
CA VAL A 34 6.73 5.31 -10.12
C VAL A 34 7.17 6.01 -11.40
N SER A 35 6.28 6.08 -12.37
CA SER A 35 6.53 6.82 -13.61
C SER A 35 6.03 8.27 -13.53
N GLU A 36 6.51 9.11 -14.41
CA GLU A 36 5.96 10.46 -14.60
C GLU A 36 4.46 10.41 -14.95
N THR A 37 4.06 9.43 -15.77
CA THR A 37 2.65 9.20 -16.12
C THR A 37 1.79 8.93 -14.89
N ASP A 38 2.27 8.11 -13.94
CA ASP A 38 1.51 7.84 -12.70
C ASP A 38 1.24 9.13 -11.92
N VAL A 39 2.23 10.01 -11.81
CA VAL A 39 2.13 11.28 -11.09
C VAL A 39 1.17 12.23 -11.78
N TYR A 40 1.24 12.36 -13.11
CA TYR A 40 0.32 13.23 -13.85
C TYR A 40 -1.10 12.71 -13.89
N LEU A 41 -1.31 11.40 -14.02
CA LEU A 41 -2.64 10.79 -13.90
C LEU A 41 -3.22 11.03 -12.50
N TYR A 42 -2.40 10.87 -11.46
CA TYR A 42 -2.83 11.12 -10.09
C TYR A 42 -3.19 12.60 -9.88
N ALA A 43 -2.38 13.53 -10.36
CA ALA A 43 -2.69 14.96 -10.34
C ALA A 43 -4.01 15.27 -11.05
N GLY A 44 -4.25 14.63 -12.21
CA GLY A 44 -5.49 14.81 -12.98
C GLY A 44 -6.73 14.30 -12.25
N VAL A 45 -6.62 13.16 -11.54
CA VAL A 45 -7.73 12.57 -10.78
C VAL A 45 -8.04 13.35 -9.51
N THR A 46 -7.00 13.82 -8.81
CA THR A 46 -7.13 14.47 -7.49
C THR A 46 -7.28 16.00 -7.57
N GLY A 47 -6.80 16.62 -8.66
CA GLY A 47 -6.67 18.06 -8.78
C GLY A 47 -5.43 18.64 -8.12
N ASP A 48 -4.52 17.82 -7.59
CA ASP A 48 -3.28 18.27 -6.93
C ASP A 48 -2.16 18.46 -7.96
N PHE A 49 -2.14 19.63 -8.56
CA PHE A 49 -1.09 20.12 -9.47
C PHE A 49 -0.05 20.98 -8.74
N SER A 50 0.27 20.68 -7.49
CA SER A 50 1.30 21.39 -6.76
C SER A 50 2.63 21.40 -7.55
N PRO A 51 3.36 22.53 -7.59
CA PRO A 51 4.66 22.63 -8.26
C PRO A 51 5.65 21.53 -7.86
N ASN A 52 5.52 20.98 -6.65
CA ASN A 52 6.35 19.87 -6.18
C ASN A 52 6.29 18.64 -7.10
N HIS A 53 5.18 18.47 -7.82
CA HIS A 53 4.90 17.27 -8.63
C HIS A 53 5.04 17.55 -10.12
N VAL A 54 4.83 18.80 -10.57
CA VAL A 54 4.66 19.11 -11.99
C VAL A 54 5.65 20.14 -12.53
N ASP A 55 6.38 20.86 -11.68
CA ASP A 55 7.30 21.93 -12.09
C ASP A 55 8.76 21.60 -11.71
N GLU A 56 9.52 21.10 -12.69
CA GLU A 56 10.93 20.74 -12.49
C GLU A 56 11.80 21.97 -12.21
N GLU A 57 11.53 23.09 -12.88
CA GLU A 57 12.32 24.31 -12.69
C GLU A 57 12.09 24.95 -11.31
N TYR A 58 10.88 24.80 -10.77
CA TYR A 58 10.59 25.16 -9.38
C TYR A 58 11.36 24.27 -8.40
N MET A 59 11.34 22.95 -8.62
CA MET A 59 11.94 21.98 -7.70
C MET A 59 13.45 21.96 -7.71
N LYS A 60 14.10 22.29 -8.83
CA LYS A 60 15.57 22.46 -8.91
C LYS A 60 16.12 23.47 -7.92
N LYS A 61 15.33 24.46 -7.54
CA LYS A 61 15.72 25.53 -6.59
C LYS A 61 15.56 25.10 -5.13
N GLY A 62 14.91 23.98 -4.87
CA GLY A 62 14.60 23.51 -3.52
C GLY A 62 15.52 22.36 -3.06
N ARG A 63 15.35 21.98 -1.80
CA ARG A 63 16.16 20.92 -1.15
C ARG A 63 16.04 19.54 -1.79
N TYR A 64 14.99 19.27 -2.54
CA TYR A 64 14.75 17.97 -3.19
C TYR A 64 15.43 17.87 -4.56
N GLY A 65 15.70 19.00 -5.22
CA GLY A 65 16.41 19.07 -6.48
C GLY A 65 15.64 18.64 -7.72
N HIS A 66 14.62 17.82 -7.56
CA HIS A 66 13.78 17.25 -8.62
C HIS A 66 12.32 17.16 -8.17
N ARG A 67 11.41 17.01 -9.14
CA ARG A 67 10.00 16.70 -8.85
C ARG A 67 9.89 15.41 -8.05
N ILE A 68 8.94 15.38 -7.13
CA ILE A 68 8.65 14.22 -6.29
C ILE A 68 7.21 13.75 -6.52
N ALA A 69 6.97 12.47 -6.30
CA ALA A 69 5.62 11.92 -6.35
C ALA A 69 4.78 12.42 -5.17
N HIS A 70 3.46 12.43 -5.35
CA HIS A 70 2.53 12.70 -4.26
C HIS A 70 2.69 11.64 -3.16
N GLY A 71 2.81 12.07 -1.93
CA GLY A 71 2.82 11.14 -0.80
C GLY A 71 1.56 10.26 -0.77
N THR A 72 0.42 10.86 -1.07
CA THR A 72 -0.88 10.17 -1.10
C THR A 72 -1.02 9.16 -2.25
N LEU A 73 -0.20 9.23 -3.31
CA LEU A 73 -0.11 8.17 -4.33
C LEU A 73 0.33 6.83 -3.69
N LEU A 74 1.22 6.89 -2.68
CA LEU A 74 1.67 5.70 -1.96
C LEU A 74 0.55 5.01 -1.18
N MET A 75 -0.47 5.76 -0.74
CA MET A 75 -1.67 5.15 -0.13
C MET A 75 -2.43 4.29 -1.13
N GLY A 76 -2.40 4.64 -2.41
CA GLY A 76 -2.89 3.78 -3.50
C GLY A 76 -2.11 2.47 -3.58
N PHE A 77 -0.78 2.50 -3.42
CA PHE A 77 0.05 1.29 -3.39
C PHE A 77 -0.22 0.44 -2.13
N MET A 78 -0.46 1.07 -0.99
CA MET A 78 -0.89 0.38 0.24
C MET A 78 -2.24 -0.31 0.04
N SER A 79 -3.17 0.33 -0.66
CA SER A 79 -4.45 -0.26 -1.02
C SER A 79 -4.26 -1.46 -1.98
N ALA A 80 -3.42 -1.32 -3.01
CA ALA A 80 -3.11 -2.40 -3.94
C ALA A 80 -2.48 -3.60 -3.22
N ALA A 81 -1.53 -3.37 -2.31
CA ALA A 81 -0.94 -4.43 -1.49
C ALA A 81 -2.00 -5.17 -0.66
N SER A 82 -2.98 -4.46 -0.11
CA SER A 82 -4.04 -5.05 0.69
C SER A 82 -4.90 -6.06 -0.07
N VAL A 83 -5.07 -5.89 -1.38
CA VAL A 83 -5.83 -6.82 -2.23
C VAL A 83 -5.11 -8.17 -2.37
N LEU A 84 -3.77 -8.16 -2.34
CA LEU A 84 -2.97 -9.37 -2.44
C LEU A 84 -3.11 -10.30 -1.24
N MET A 85 -3.64 -9.80 -0.12
CA MET A 85 -3.95 -10.63 1.06
C MET A 85 -5.01 -11.69 0.79
N ARG A 86 -5.93 -11.44 -0.15
CA ARG A 86 -7.02 -12.35 -0.54
C ARG A 86 -7.85 -12.84 0.65
N LEU A 87 -8.22 -11.94 1.55
CA LEU A 87 -8.97 -12.25 2.78
C LEU A 87 -10.50 -12.20 2.58
N GLY A 88 -11.00 -12.33 1.36
CA GLY A 88 -12.43 -12.28 1.08
C GLY A 88 -12.99 -10.85 1.08
N ARG A 89 -14.27 -10.69 1.42
CA ARG A 89 -14.96 -9.39 1.35
C ARG A 89 -14.61 -8.51 2.54
N THR A 90 -13.69 -7.61 2.33
CA THR A 90 -13.28 -6.62 3.33
C THR A 90 -13.36 -5.22 2.77
N ALA A 91 -13.69 -4.25 3.63
CA ALA A 91 -13.63 -2.83 3.32
C ALA A 91 -12.50 -2.14 4.08
N SER A 92 -11.89 -1.15 3.46
CA SER A 92 -11.00 -0.20 4.13
C SER A 92 -11.84 0.71 5.02
N MET A 93 -11.47 0.81 6.28
CA MET A 93 -12.11 1.71 7.25
C MET A 93 -11.27 2.97 7.48
N GLY A 94 -10.04 2.99 6.97
CA GLY A 94 -9.14 4.13 7.09
C GLY A 94 -7.70 3.72 7.37
N TYR A 95 -6.85 4.72 7.43
CA TYR A 95 -5.43 4.58 7.73
C TYR A 95 -5.08 5.47 8.92
N ASP A 96 -4.43 4.87 9.92
CA ASP A 96 -3.88 5.57 11.07
C ASP A 96 -2.37 5.70 10.92
N HIS A 97 -1.79 6.68 11.62
CA HIS A 97 -0.33 6.88 11.71
C HIS A 97 0.37 6.98 10.36
N VAL A 98 -0.31 7.54 9.36
CA VAL A 98 0.30 7.77 8.04
C VAL A 98 1.43 8.77 8.16
N ARG A 99 2.62 8.39 7.67
CA ARG A 99 3.80 9.27 7.60
C ARG A 99 4.51 9.08 6.27
N PHE A 100 4.81 10.17 5.62
CA PHE A 100 5.68 10.23 4.44
C PHE A 100 7.05 10.70 4.94
N VAL A 101 7.96 9.76 5.12
CA VAL A 101 9.23 10.00 5.84
C VAL A 101 10.40 10.34 4.93
N ALA A 102 10.25 10.09 3.63
CA ALA A 102 11.23 10.48 2.62
C ALA A 102 10.55 10.75 1.27
N PRO A 103 11.14 11.61 0.42
CA PRO A 103 10.63 11.84 -0.93
C PRO A 103 10.73 10.57 -1.79
N VAL A 104 9.79 10.45 -2.72
CA VAL A 104 9.80 9.46 -3.80
C VAL A 104 9.99 10.20 -5.11
N TYR A 105 11.04 9.86 -5.84
CA TYR A 105 11.35 10.47 -7.13
C TYR A 105 10.75 9.66 -8.28
N PHE A 106 10.55 10.30 -9.42
CA PHE A 106 10.19 9.61 -10.64
C PHE A 106 11.28 8.59 -11.00
N GLY A 107 10.89 7.37 -11.31
CA GLY A 107 11.81 6.25 -11.54
C GLY A 107 12.11 5.41 -10.30
N ASP A 108 11.77 5.87 -9.09
CA ASP A 108 11.88 5.03 -7.90
C ASP A 108 10.96 3.81 -7.99
N THR A 109 11.47 2.67 -7.58
CA THR A 109 10.67 1.43 -7.46
C THR A 109 10.30 1.24 -6.00
N ILE A 110 9.00 1.30 -5.73
CA ILE A 110 8.46 1.19 -4.38
C ILE A 110 7.99 -0.24 -4.14
N GLU A 111 8.52 -0.82 -3.08
CA GLU A 111 8.06 -2.07 -2.50
C GLU A 111 7.21 -1.76 -1.28
N THR A 112 5.95 -2.19 -1.31
CA THR A 112 4.97 -2.00 -0.24
C THR A 112 4.72 -3.34 0.43
N GLU A 113 5.29 -3.50 1.62
CA GLU A 113 5.05 -4.63 2.50
C GLU A 113 3.80 -4.38 3.33
N TYR A 114 2.93 -5.36 3.36
CA TYR A 114 1.64 -5.28 4.04
C TYR A 114 1.46 -6.52 4.92
N THR A 115 1.40 -6.33 6.25
CA THR A 115 1.42 -7.42 7.22
C THR A 115 0.20 -7.36 8.14
N VAL A 116 -0.50 -8.48 8.31
CA VAL A 116 -1.58 -8.59 9.30
C VAL A 116 -0.99 -8.56 10.70
N ARG A 117 -1.31 -7.51 11.49
CA ARG A 117 -0.82 -7.35 12.85
C ARG A 117 -1.78 -7.91 13.89
N GLU A 118 -3.05 -7.56 13.78
CA GLU A 118 -4.07 -7.88 14.78
C GLU A 118 -5.42 -8.18 14.12
N TYR A 119 -6.21 -9.03 14.76
CA TYR A 119 -7.59 -9.27 14.38
C TYR A 119 -8.49 -9.37 15.62
N ASP A 120 -9.57 -8.58 15.61
CA ASP A 120 -10.65 -8.63 16.59
C ASP A 120 -11.87 -9.33 15.97
N PRO A 121 -12.11 -10.61 16.29
CA PRO A 121 -13.21 -11.36 15.69
C PRO A 121 -14.59 -10.84 16.10
N ALA A 122 -14.74 -10.27 17.30
CA ALA A 122 -16.03 -9.74 17.77
C ALA A 122 -16.47 -8.51 16.94
N LYS A 123 -15.51 -7.70 16.49
CA LYS A 123 -15.74 -6.54 15.62
C LYS A 123 -15.55 -6.85 14.14
N LYS A 124 -15.10 -8.06 13.80
CA LYS A 124 -14.66 -8.45 12.45
C LYS A 124 -13.62 -7.49 11.86
N ARG A 125 -12.72 -6.95 12.69
CA ARG A 125 -11.81 -5.84 12.37
C ARG A 125 -10.37 -6.30 12.46
N MET A 126 -9.55 -5.90 11.48
CA MET A 126 -8.11 -6.16 11.47
C MET A 126 -7.30 -4.88 11.35
N LEU A 127 -6.14 -4.86 12.00
CA LEU A 127 -5.10 -3.86 11.84
C LEU A 127 -3.94 -4.47 11.09
N ASN A 128 -3.43 -3.72 10.12
CA ASN A 128 -2.35 -4.19 9.26
C ASN A 128 -1.26 -3.11 9.25
N ASP A 129 -0.03 -3.53 9.45
CA ASP A 129 1.12 -2.65 9.29
C ASP A 129 1.52 -2.57 7.82
N VAL A 130 1.81 -1.36 7.37
CA VAL A 130 2.19 -1.11 5.98
C VAL A 130 3.46 -0.29 5.95
N VAL A 131 4.46 -0.78 5.22
CA VAL A 131 5.75 -0.12 5.05
C VAL A 131 6.09 -0.05 3.57
N CYS A 132 6.34 1.16 3.07
CA CYS A 132 6.82 1.39 1.72
C CYS A 132 8.32 1.69 1.75
N ARG A 133 9.10 0.97 0.92
CA ARG A 133 10.55 1.17 0.74
C ARG A 133 10.87 1.43 -0.71
N ASN A 134 11.87 2.24 -0.97
CA ASN A 134 12.39 2.40 -2.33
C ASN A 134 13.38 1.26 -2.67
N GLN A 135 13.93 1.27 -3.89
CA GLN A 135 14.88 0.27 -4.40
C GLN A 135 16.19 0.16 -3.60
N HIS A 136 16.48 1.13 -2.73
CA HIS A 136 17.65 1.12 -1.85
C HIS A 136 17.30 0.64 -0.43
N GLY A 137 16.09 0.12 -0.21
CA GLY A 137 15.61 -0.32 1.12
C GLY A 137 15.24 0.83 2.07
N LYS A 138 15.32 2.08 1.61
CA LYS A 138 14.96 3.24 2.43
C LYS A 138 13.44 3.30 2.61
N VAL A 139 12.99 3.39 3.87
CA VAL A 139 11.58 3.62 4.17
C VAL A 139 11.17 5.00 3.68
N VAL A 140 10.12 5.06 2.88
CA VAL A 140 9.56 6.30 2.31
C VAL A 140 8.19 6.64 2.88
N ALA A 141 7.41 5.61 3.25
CA ALA A 141 6.13 5.80 3.94
C ALA A 141 5.80 4.64 4.88
N VAL A 142 5.00 4.93 5.90
CA VAL A 142 4.44 3.94 6.82
C VAL A 142 3.00 4.29 7.13
N ALA A 143 2.19 3.27 7.47
CA ALA A 143 0.83 3.44 7.94
C ALA A 143 0.35 2.21 8.72
N THR A 144 -0.72 2.37 9.49
CA THR A 144 -1.56 1.27 9.97
C THR A 144 -2.87 1.30 9.20
N HIS A 145 -3.18 0.23 8.47
CA HIS A 145 -4.43 0.12 7.70
C HIS A 145 -5.48 -0.65 8.49
N LEU A 146 -6.60 0.00 8.74
CA LEU A 146 -7.75 -0.60 9.38
C LEU A 146 -8.70 -1.17 8.33
N ARG A 147 -8.98 -2.47 8.40
CA ARG A 147 -9.95 -3.16 7.54
C ARG A 147 -11.01 -3.88 8.37
N LYS A 148 -12.17 -4.10 7.76
CA LYS A 148 -13.27 -4.84 8.37
C LYS A 148 -13.88 -5.80 7.36
N PHE A 149 -14.27 -7.01 7.80
CA PHE A 149 -15.16 -7.89 7.02
C PHE A 149 -16.55 -7.27 6.96
N VAL A 150 -17.17 -7.32 5.78
CA VAL A 150 -18.43 -6.62 5.49
C VAL A 150 -19.60 -7.57 5.17
N ASP A 151 -19.47 -8.82 5.61
CA ASP A 151 -20.54 -9.83 5.49
C ASP A 151 -21.10 -10.19 6.85
#